data_fc72cc6962f30ab3e6934eb7ca39c088
#
_entry.id   fc72cc6962f30ab3e6934eb7ca39c088
#
_cell.length_a   1.000
_cell.length_b   1.000
_cell.length_c   1.000
_cell.angle_alpha   90.00
_cell.angle_beta   90.00
_cell.angle_gamma   90.00
#
_symmetry.space_group_name_H-M   'P 1'
#
loop_
_entity.id
_entity.type
_entity.pdbx_description
1 polymer ?
#
loop_
_entity_poly.entity_id
_entity_poly.type
_entity_poly.pdbx_seq_one_letter_code
_entity_poly.pdbx_strand_id
1 'polypeptide(L)'
;RVIDRLFFILYNCFNALKRNGLKQRIIKINFALSLKEEIRLNSGDKIHRCKVNKEEIMTEILCGIMLVAFFVVMIGVGFYSRKHATNVSGFVLGGRSAGPWLTAFAYGTSYFSAVVFVGYAGQFGWKYGISATWAGIGNAIIGSLLAWVVLGRRTRIMSQHLNSATMPQFFGERFGSSALKIGASVIIFIFLIPYTASLYNGLSRLFGMAFNIDYSVCIILMAVLTAIYVIAGGYMATAINDFIQGIIMLFGIVTVIAAVLNSKGGFMAALDGLAKASDPAVTDTPGIFASFFGPDPLNLLFVVILTSLGTWGLPQMVQKFYAIKDEKSIKKGTII
;
A
#
# COMPACT_ATOMS: atom_id res chain seq x y z
N ARG A 1 0.77 -14.60 23.62
CA ARG A 1 1.08 -15.95 23.01
C ARG A 1 0.56 -16.10 21.56
N VAL A 2 -0.66 -15.66 21.23
CA VAL A 2 -1.18 -15.69 19.84
C VAL A 2 -0.52 -14.57 19.00
N ILE A 3 -0.38 -13.40 19.58
CA ILE A 3 0.27 -12.24 18.97
C ILE A 3 1.76 -12.53 18.72
N ASP A 4 2.45 -13.14 19.69
CA ASP A 4 3.87 -13.50 19.54
C ASP A 4 4.09 -14.52 18.42
N ARG A 5 3.16 -15.48 18.27
CA ARG A 5 3.20 -16.43 17.14
C ARG A 5 2.90 -15.78 15.80
N LEU A 6 1.98 -14.81 15.74
CA LEU A 6 1.69 -14.05 14.52
C LEU A 6 2.90 -13.19 14.11
N PHE A 7 3.55 -12.55 15.08
CA PHE A 7 4.79 -11.81 14.87
C PHE A 7 5.92 -12.69 14.35
N PHE A 8 6.10 -13.85 14.93
CA PHE A 8 7.11 -14.83 14.51
C PHE A 8 6.86 -15.33 13.08
N ILE A 9 5.59 -15.54 12.71
CA ILE A 9 5.18 -15.97 11.37
C ILE A 9 5.43 -14.87 10.33
N LEU A 10 4.99 -13.63 10.61
CA LEU A 10 5.23 -12.50 9.70
C LEU A 10 6.73 -12.21 9.51
N TYR A 11 7.52 -12.30 10.57
CA TYR A 11 8.97 -12.15 10.52
C TYR A 11 9.64 -13.23 9.65
N ASN A 12 9.22 -14.49 9.81
CA ASN A 12 9.76 -15.60 9.01
C ASN A 12 9.32 -15.53 7.55
N CYS A 13 8.06 -15.13 7.26
CA CYS A 13 7.60 -14.85 5.91
C CYS A 13 8.43 -13.75 5.24
N PHE A 14 8.71 -12.66 5.96
CA PHE A 14 9.53 -11.57 5.44
C PHE A 14 10.98 -12.01 5.16
N ASN A 15 11.57 -12.81 6.03
CA ASN A 15 12.92 -13.34 5.82
C ASN A 15 13.00 -14.36 4.68
N ALA A 16 11.96 -15.19 4.50
CA ALA A 16 11.87 -16.10 3.35
C ALA A 16 11.77 -15.33 2.03
N LEU A 17 10.97 -14.25 1.99
CA LEU A 17 10.85 -13.34 0.84
C LEU A 17 12.20 -12.70 0.48
N LYS A 18 12.98 -12.27 1.50
CA LYS A 18 14.30 -11.68 1.31
C LYS A 18 15.31 -12.69 0.76
N ARG A 19 15.30 -13.94 1.25
CA ARG A 19 16.20 -15.01 0.78
C ARG A 19 15.90 -15.41 -0.66
N ASN A 20 14.63 -15.51 -1.04
CA ASN A 20 14.25 -15.88 -2.42
C ASN A 20 14.63 -14.80 -3.44
N GLY A 21 14.51 -13.51 -3.10
CA GLY A 21 15.00 -12.42 -3.95
C GLY A 21 16.51 -12.44 -4.19
N LEU A 22 17.29 -12.81 -3.17
CA LEU A 22 18.75 -12.96 -3.28
C LEU A 22 19.13 -14.23 -4.07
N LYS A 23 18.41 -15.34 -3.83
CA LYS A 23 18.62 -16.61 -4.58
C LYS A 23 18.34 -16.46 -6.08
N GLN A 24 17.29 -15.74 -6.47
CA GLN A 24 17.03 -15.51 -7.90
C GLN A 24 18.12 -14.67 -8.59
N ARG A 25 18.72 -13.69 -7.88
CA ARG A 25 19.89 -12.96 -8.40
C ARG A 25 21.11 -13.87 -8.49
N ILE A 26 21.35 -14.69 -7.48
CA ILE A 26 22.46 -15.67 -7.47
C ILE A 26 22.24 -16.74 -8.54
N ILE A 27 21.01 -17.26 -8.73
CA ILE A 27 20.68 -18.23 -9.77
C ILE A 27 20.83 -17.63 -11.17
N LYS A 28 20.42 -16.37 -11.40
CA LYS A 28 20.63 -15.68 -12.69
C LYS A 28 22.12 -15.39 -12.95
N ILE A 29 22.89 -15.03 -11.92
CA ILE A 29 24.32 -14.82 -12.04
C ILE A 29 25.03 -16.16 -12.23
N ASN A 30 24.67 -17.21 -11.49
CA ASN A 30 25.22 -18.54 -11.66
C ASN A 30 24.79 -19.19 -12.97
N PHE A 31 23.56 -18.96 -13.47
CA PHE A 31 23.13 -19.42 -14.78
C PHE A 31 23.88 -18.70 -15.92
N ALA A 32 24.16 -17.40 -15.78
CA ALA A 32 24.98 -16.64 -16.72
C ALA A 32 26.48 -17.05 -16.67
N LEU A 33 26.97 -17.46 -15.50
CA LEU A 33 28.32 -17.99 -15.31
C LEU A 33 28.39 -19.44 -15.76
N SER A 34 27.38 -20.28 -15.50
CA SER A 34 27.27 -21.66 -15.94
C SER A 34 27.19 -21.78 -17.46
N LEU A 35 26.47 -20.90 -18.16
CA LEU A 35 26.50 -20.82 -19.63
C LEU A 35 27.87 -20.45 -20.19
N LYS A 36 28.74 -19.82 -19.42
CA LYS A 36 30.14 -19.54 -19.75
C LYS A 36 31.09 -20.73 -19.42
N GLU A 37 30.72 -21.55 -18.44
CA GLU A 37 31.50 -22.72 -18.01
C GLU A 37 31.06 -24.02 -18.71
N GLU A 38 29.80 -24.18 -19.12
CA GLU A 38 29.34 -25.34 -19.90
C GLU A 38 30.02 -25.47 -21.26
N ILE A 39 30.63 -24.41 -21.76
CA ILE A 39 31.51 -24.47 -22.93
C ILE A 39 32.90 -25.09 -22.59
N ARG A 40 33.19 -25.36 -21.31
CA ARG A 40 34.55 -25.74 -20.88
C ARG A 40 34.72 -27.05 -20.11
N LEU A 41 33.64 -27.72 -19.67
CA LEU A 41 33.79 -28.94 -18.86
C LEU A 41 32.82 -30.05 -19.30
N ASN A 42 33.32 -30.87 -20.22
CA ASN A 42 32.88 -32.23 -20.40
C ASN A 42 33.62 -33.08 -19.35
N SER A 43 32.98 -33.44 -18.25
CA SER A 43 33.17 -34.67 -17.46
C SER A 43 32.54 -34.58 -16.07
N GLY A 44 31.58 -35.43 -15.81
CA GLY A 44 31.23 -36.12 -14.59
C GLY A 44 31.33 -35.37 -13.28
N ASP A 45 30.35 -34.57 -12.91
CA ASP A 45 30.10 -34.33 -11.51
C ASP A 45 28.59 -34.19 -11.18
N LYS A 46 28.23 -34.85 -10.10
CA LYS A 46 26.88 -35.12 -9.64
C LYS A 46 26.10 -33.81 -9.45
N ILE A 47 24.94 -33.75 -10.08
CA ILE A 47 23.89 -32.77 -9.79
C ILE A 47 23.68 -32.71 -8.26
N HIS A 48 24.22 -31.70 -7.62
CA HIS A 48 23.83 -31.33 -6.25
C HIS A 48 22.35 -30.96 -6.30
N ARG A 49 21.48 -31.94 -6.05
CA ARG A 49 20.11 -31.65 -5.67
C ARG A 49 20.17 -30.71 -4.49
N CYS A 50 19.83 -29.46 -4.74
CA CYS A 50 19.60 -28.47 -3.68
C CYS A 50 18.57 -29.09 -2.72
N LYS A 51 19.01 -29.59 -1.55
CA LYS A 51 18.09 -30.01 -0.50
C LYS A 51 17.33 -28.75 -0.12
N VAL A 52 16.11 -28.61 -0.64
CA VAL A 52 15.17 -27.57 -0.19
C VAL A 52 14.97 -27.85 1.29
N ASN A 53 15.34 -26.90 2.13
CA ASN A 53 15.32 -27.09 3.56
C ASN A 53 13.85 -27.20 4.00
N LYS A 54 13.52 -28.21 4.80
CA LYS A 54 12.15 -28.48 5.29
C LYS A 54 11.51 -27.24 5.93
N GLU A 55 12.32 -26.36 6.53
CA GLU A 55 11.88 -25.09 7.10
C GLU A 55 11.43 -24.06 6.05
N GLU A 56 12.09 -24.03 4.87
CA GLU A 56 11.70 -23.13 3.78
C GLU A 56 10.35 -23.55 3.20
N ILE A 57 10.14 -24.85 2.95
CA ILE A 57 8.84 -25.38 2.47
C ILE A 57 7.74 -25.09 3.48
N MET A 58 8.00 -25.31 4.76
CA MET A 58 7.01 -25.05 5.82
C MET A 58 6.61 -23.59 5.86
N THR A 59 7.56 -22.66 5.69
CA THR A 59 7.30 -21.23 5.67
C THR A 59 6.49 -20.80 4.45
N GLU A 60 6.79 -21.33 3.26
CA GLU A 60 6.03 -21.06 2.04
C GLU A 60 4.58 -21.55 2.14
N ILE A 61 4.39 -22.78 2.65
CA ILE A 61 3.03 -23.33 2.89
C ILE A 61 2.27 -22.45 3.89
N LEU A 62 2.91 -22.04 4.98
CA LEU A 62 2.26 -21.22 6.00
C LEU A 62 1.88 -19.85 5.45
N CYS A 63 2.75 -19.20 4.67
CA CYS A 63 2.45 -17.94 3.98
C CYS A 63 1.28 -18.11 2.99
N GLY A 64 1.24 -19.21 2.24
CA GLY A 64 0.13 -19.54 1.35
C GLY A 64 -1.20 -19.71 2.10
N ILE A 65 -1.19 -20.46 3.20
CA ILE A 65 -2.39 -20.64 4.05
C ILE A 65 -2.88 -19.30 4.61
N MET A 66 -1.97 -18.45 5.10
CA MET A 66 -2.33 -17.12 5.61
C MET A 66 -2.95 -16.24 4.52
N LEU A 67 -2.41 -16.28 3.30
CA LEU A 67 -2.94 -15.54 2.17
C LEU A 67 -4.34 -16.02 1.79
N VAL A 68 -4.56 -17.33 1.70
CA VAL A 68 -5.88 -17.91 1.42
C VAL A 68 -6.88 -17.53 2.52
N ALA A 69 -6.49 -17.67 3.80
CA ALA A 69 -7.33 -17.27 4.93
C ALA A 69 -7.71 -15.78 4.86
N PHE A 70 -6.76 -14.92 4.51
CA PHE A 70 -7.00 -13.49 4.33
C PHE A 70 -8.04 -13.23 3.24
N PHE A 71 -7.93 -13.83 2.05
CA PHE A 71 -8.91 -13.67 0.99
C PHE A 71 -10.29 -14.24 1.34
N VAL A 72 -10.35 -15.36 2.05
CA VAL A 72 -11.62 -15.92 2.55
C VAL A 72 -12.31 -14.93 3.49
N VAL A 73 -11.58 -14.30 4.40
CA VAL A 73 -12.11 -13.25 5.28
C VAL A 73 -12.61 -12.05 4.45
N MET A 74 -11.83 -11.57 3.47
CA MET A 74 -12.21 -10.44 2.61
C MET A 74 -13.51 -10.70 1.84
N ILE A 75 -13.63 -11.88 1.24
CA ILE A 75 -14.84 -12.31 0.51
C ILE A 75 -16.00 -12.47 1.49
N GLY A 76 -15.77 -13.08 2.64
CA GLY A 76 -16.78 -13.24 3.70
C GLY A 76 -17.36 -11.90 4.16
N VAL A 77 -16.50 -10.89 4.37
CA VAL A 77 -16.90 -9.50 4.67
C VAL A 77 -17.73 -8.92 3.52
N GLY A 78 -17.36 -9.19 2.26
CA GLY A 78 -18.13 -8.77 1.09
C GLY A 78 -19.58 -9.28 1.13
N PHE A 79 -19.76 -10.57 1.34
CA PHE A 79 -21.11 -11.18 1.46
C PHE A 79 -21.86 -10.70 2.71
N TYR A 80 -21.19 -10.55 3.85
CA TYR A 80 -21.80 -10.00 5.06
C TYR A 80 -22.33 -8.58 4.85
N SER A 81 -21.57 -7.75 4.11
CA SER A 81 -21.92 -6.36 3.85
C SER A 81 -22.98 -6.16 2.79
N ARG A 82 -23.39 -7.22 2.06
CA ARG A 82 -24.39 -7.17 0.97
C ARG A 82 -25.71 -6.52 1.41
N LYS A 83 -26.11 -6.71 2.66
CA LYS A 83 -27.30 -6.09 3.24
C LYS A 83 -27.30 -4.55 3.21
N HIS A 84 -26.13 -3.92 3.11
CA HIS A 84 -25.97 -2.46 3.05
C HIS A 84 -25.90 -1.94 1.60
N ALA A 85 -25.76 -2.82 0.62
CA ALA A 85 -25.59 -2.49 -0.79
C ALA A 85 -26.87 -2.70 -1.63
N THR A 86 -28.04 -2.47 -1.04
CA THR A 86 -29.34 -2.73 -1.67
C THR A 86 -29.79 -1.66 -2.65
N ASN A 87 -29.23 -0.47 -2.56
CA ASN A 87 -29.51 0.66 -3.46
C ASN A 87 -28.22 1.41 -3.81
N VAL A 88 -28.27 2.35 -4.76
CA VAL A 88 -27.10 3.10 -5.22
C VAL A 88 -26.39 3.84 -4.09
N SER A 89 -27.11 4.50 -3.20
CA SER A 89 -26.54 5.20 -2.05
C SER A 89 -25.92 4.23 -1.04
N GLY A 90 -26.54 3.09 -0.80
CA GLY A 90 -26.01 2.02 0.03
C GLY A 90 -24.74 1.43 -0.58
N PHE A 91 -24.74 1.17 -1.88
CA PHE A 91 -23.59 0.61 -2.59
C PHE A 91 -22.41 1.58 -2.63
N VAL A 92 -22.62 2.87 -2.94
CA VAL A 92 -21.56 3.86 -3.12
C VAL A 92 -21.07 4.46 -1.80
N LEU A 93 -21.96 4.66 -0.82
CA LEU A 93 -21.66 5.37 0.44
C LEU A 93 -21.89 4.54 1.71
N GLY A 94 -22.30 3.28 1.59
CA GLY A 94 -22.69 2.48 2.76
C GLY A 94 -23.85 3.11 3.55
N GLY A 95 -24.76 3.83 2.87
CA GLY A 95 -25.87 4.55 3.50
C GLY A 95 -25.42 5.70 4.42
N ARG A 96 -24.20 6.21 4.27
CA ARG A 96 -23.60 7.25 5.13
C ARG A 96 -23.57 6.84 6.62
N SER A 97 -23.32 5.57 6.89
CA SER A 97 -23.36 5.00 8.24
C SER A 97 -21.97 4.67 8.81
N ALA A 98 -20.89 4.98 8.08
CA ALA A 98 -19.53 4.67 8.49
C ALA A 98 -19.13 5.45 9.75
N GLY A 99 -18.75 4.72 10.80
CA GLY A 99 -18.29 5.29 12.07
C GLY A 99 -16.87 5.88 11.96
N PRO A 100 -16.41 6.62 12.99
CA PRO A 100 -15.13 7.34 12.95
C PRO A 100 -13.93 6.40 12.79
N TRP A 101 -13.88 5.30 13.51
CA TRP A 101 -12.80 4.31 13.40
C TRP A 101 -12.72 3.70 12.00
N LEU A 102 -13.87 3.25 11.49
CA LEU A 102 -13.95 2.65 10.17
C LEU A 102 -13.51 3.62 9.07
N THR A 103 -13.95 4.89 9.18
CA THR A 103 -13.60 5.90 8.18
C THR A 103 -12.13 6.33 8.28
N ALA A 104 -11.58 6.49 9.49
CA ALA A 104 -10.19 6.87 9.68
C ALA A 104 -9.25 5.79 9.14
N PHE A 105 -9.50 4.51 9.46
CA PHE A 105 -8.71 3.41 8.93
C PHE A 105 -8.88 3.24 7.42
N ALA A 106 -10.12 3.35 6.90
CA ALA A 106 -10.34 3.31 5.46
C ALA A 106 -9.65 4.47 4.72
N TYR A 107 -9.58 5.65 5.33
CA TYR A 107 -8.80 6.78 4.80
C TYR A 107 -7.31 6.46 4.83
N GLY A 108 -6.77 6.04 5.96
CA GLY A 108 -5.36 5.72 6.15
C GLY A 108 -4.85 4.63 5.20
N THR A 109 -5.56 3.52 5.07
CA THR A 109 -5.18 2.42 4.17
C THR A 109 -5.27 2.80 2.70
N SER A 110 -6.27 3.62 2.32
CA SER A 110 -6.35 4.14 0.96
C SER A 110 -5.24 5.14 0.65
N TYR A 111 -4.81 5.90 1.66
CA TYR A 111 -3.71 6.87 1.55
C TYR A 111 -2.35 6.16 1.44
N PHE A 112 -2.06 5.28 2.38
CA PHE A 112 -0.83 4.49 2.43
C PHE A 112 -1.00 3.19 1.64
N SER A 113 -1.21 3.32 0.34
CA SER A 113 -1.44 2.20 -0.57
C SER A 113 -0.15 1.39 -0.86
N ALA A 114 -0.32 0.26 -1.56
CA ALA A 114 0.80 -0.53 -2.06
C ALA A 114 1.79 0.28 -2.93
N VAL A 115 1.30 1.31 -3.64
CA VAL A 115 2.16 2.21 -4.44
C VAL A 115 3.14 2.96 -3.54
N VAL A 116 2.69 3.43 -2.37
CA VAL A 116 3.58 4.14 -1.42
C VAL A 116 4.57 3.16 -0.79
N PHE A 117 4.10 2.06 -0.21
CA PHE A 117 4.97 1.16 0.55
C PHE A 117 5.86 0.28 -0.31
N VAL A 118 5.33 -0.25 -1.40
CA VAL A 118 6.10 -1.15 -2.30
C VAL A 118 6.84 -0.37 -3.37
N GLY A 119 6.23 0.69 -3.90
CA GLY A 119 6.78 1.49 -4.99
C GLY A 119 7.74 2.58 -4.51
N TYR A 120 7.23 3.54 -3.74
CA TYR A 120 7.96 4.78 -3.46
C TYR A 120 8.84 4.74 -2.22
N ALA A 121 8.43 4.10 -1.13
CA ALA A 121 9.17 4.16 0.13
C ALA A 121 10.60 3.64 -0.01
N GLY A 122 10.77 2.50 -0.70
CA GLY A 122 12.10 1.94 -0.97
C GLY A 122 12.95 2.82 -1.89
N GLN A 123 12.35 3.39 -2.94
CA GLN A 123 13.05 4.27 -3.89
C GLN A 123 13.45 5.59 -3.24
N PHE A 124 12.59 6.17 -2.41
CA PHE A 124 12.91 7.41 -1.68
C PHE A 124 13.96 7.16 -0.60
N GLY A 125 13.89 6.05 0.13
CA GLY A 125 14.91 5.66 1.07
C GLY A 125 16.28 5.50 0.41
N TRP A 126 16.33 4.89 -0.77
CA TRP A 126 17.56 4.75 -1.56
C TRP A 126 18.10 6.10 -2.04
N LYS A 127 17.23 6.96 -2.60
CA LYS A 127 17.64 8.24 -3.21
C LYS A 127 17.96 9.32 -2.18
N TYR A 128 17.21 9.39 -1.08
CA TYR A 128 17.28 10.49 -0.12
C TYR A 128 17.85 10.08 1.23
N GLY A 129 18.05 8.79 1.49
CA GLY A 129 18.49 8.32 2.79
C GLY A 129 17.48 8.60 3.88
N ILE A 130 17.95 9.02 5.08
CA ILE A 130 17.06 9.31 6.22
C ILE A 130 16.13 10.51 5.97
N SER A 131 16.54 11.45 5.12
CA SER A 131 15.72 12.62 4.79
C SER A 131 14.40 12.25 4.07
N ALA A 132 14.29 11.03 3.49
CA ALA A 132 13.03 10.51 2.97
C ALA A 132 11.90 10.48 4.01
N THR A 133 12.22 10.50 5.32
CA THR A 133 11.23 10.61 6.41
C THR A 133 10.40 11.89 6.33
N TRP A 134 10.90 12.97 5.70
CA TRP A 134 10.12 14.17 5.44
C TRP A 134 8.88 13.91 4.57
N ALA A 135 8.97 12.98 3.62
CA ALA A 135 7.80 12.57 2.85
C ALA A 135 6.75 11.93 3.76
N GLY A 136 7.16 11.10 4.72
CA GLY A 136 6.25 10.53 5.72
C GLY A 136 5.61 11.59 6.62
N ILE A 137 6.41 12.51 7.17
CA ILE A 137 5.94 13.60 8.03
C ILE A 137 4.98 14.53 7.27
N GLY A 138 5.34 14.94 6.05
CA GLY A 138 4.50 15.79 5.22
C GLY A 138 3.17 15.13 4.87
N ASN A 139 3.20 13.85 4.53
CA ASN A 139 1.98 13.08 4.25
C ASN A 139 1.10 12.89 5.49
N ALA A 140 1.67 12.72 6.67
CA ALA A 140 0.91 12.63 7.92
C ALA A 140 0.24 13.96 8.28
N ILE A 141 0.99 15.07 8.25
CA ILE A 141 0.52 16.39 8.68
C ILE A 141 -0.31 17.06 7.58
N ILE A 142 0.28 17.26 6.40
CA ILE A 142 -0.37 18.00 5.31
C ILE A 142 -1.37 17.09 4.59
N GLY A 143 -0.95 15.89 4.21
CA GLY A 143 -1.77 14.99 3.40
C GLY A 143 -2.95 14.39 4.13
N SER A 144 -2.81 14.07 5.42
CA SER A 144 -3.85 13.42 6.21
C SER A 144 -4.50 14.39 7.20
N LEU A 145 -3.81 14.84 8.23
CA LEU A 145 -4.39 15.64 9.31
C LEU A 145 -5.04 16.93 8.77
N LEU A 146 -4.32 17.70 7.96
CA LEU A 146 -4.83 18.95 7.42
C LEU A 146 -6.01 18.72 6.44
N ALA A 147 -5.99 17.65 5.64
CA ALA A 147 -7.12 17.27 4.80
C ALA A 147 -8.40 16.99 5.62
N TRP A 148 -8.29 16.27 6.73
CA TRP A 148 -9.42 16.03 7.63
C TRP A 148 -9.97 17.32 8.24
N VAL A 149 -9.09 18.22 8.68
CA VAL A 149 -9.48 19.51 9.29
C VAL A 149 -10.14 20.43 8.26
N VAL A 150 -9.54 20.55 7.07
CA VAL A 150 -10.01 21.51 6.04
C VAL A 150 -11.19 20.95 5.25
N LEU A 151 -11.08 19.72 4.76
CA LEU A 151 -12.07 19.14 3.86
C LEU A 151 -13.16 18.36 4.58
N GLY A 152 -12.83 17.61 5.63
CA GLY A 152 -13.70 16.62 6.22
C GLY A 152 -15.09 17.15 6.55
N ARG A 153 -15.18 18.17 7.40
CA ARG A 153 -16.47 18.76 7.82
C ARG A 153 -17.22 19.44 6.67
N ARG A 154 -16.52 20.25 5.89
CA ARG A 154 -17.14 21.01 4.79
C ARG A 154 -17.71 20.08 3.73
N THR A 155 -16.93 19.09 3.33
CA THR A 155 -17.32 18.09 2.32
C THR A 155 -18.52 17.26 2.81
N ARG A 156 -18.51 16.85 4.08
CA ARG A 156 -19.61 16.06 4.65
C ARG A 156 -20.92 16.83 4.66
N ILE A 157 -20.93 18.07 5.17
CA ILE A 157 -22.14 18.90 5.26
C ILE A 157 -22.66 19.20 3.85
N MET A 158 -21.77 19.68 2.97
CA MET A 158 -22.15 20.08 1.62
C MET A 158 -22.68 18.89 0.80
N SER A 159 -22.03 17.73 0.86
CA SER A 159 -22.48 16.56 0.13
C SER A 159 -23.82 16.02 0.60
N GLN A 160 -24.15 16.23 1.88
CA GLN A 160 -25.46 15.88 2.43
C GLN A 160 -26.52 16.88 1.98
N HIS A 161 -26.22 18.18 2.04
CA HIS A 161 -27.13 19.25 1.61
C HIS A 161 -27.49 19.12 0.12
N LEU A 162 -26.50 18.81 -0.73
CA LEU A 162 -26.68 18.62 -2.16
C LEU A 162 -27.15 17.19 -2.52
N ASN A 163 -27.39 16.33 -1.54
CA ASN A 163 -27.73 14.92 -1.74
C ASN A 163 -26.83 14.19 -2.75
N SER A 164 -25.55 14.59 -2.82
CA SER A 164 -24.60 14.05 -3.78
C SER A 164 -23.88 12.83 -3.23
N ALA A 165 -23.83 11.75 -4.02
CA ALA A 165 -23.18 10.49 -3.67
C ALA A 165 -21.74 10.38 -4.23
N THR A 166 -21.44 11.10 -5.28
CA THR A 166 -20.15 11.06 -5.98
C THR A 166 -19.58 12.46 -6.20
N MET A 167 -18.29 12.55 -6.42
CA MET A 167 -17.60 13.82 -6.68
C MET A 167 -18.13 14.54 -7.94
N PRO A 168 -18.35 13.87 -9.10
CA PRO A 168 -18.97 14.51 -10.25
C PRO A 168 -20.39 15.05 -9.98
N GLN A 169 -21.18 14.27 -9.25
CA GLN A 169 -22.51 14.73 -8.85
C GLN A 169 -22.44 15.96 -7.95
N PHE A 170 -21.50 15.96 -7.00
CA PHE A 170 -21.25 17.11 -6.13
C PHE A 170 -20.95 18.39 -6.93
N PHE A 171 -20.10 18.31 -7.94
CA PHE A 171 -19.79 19.47 -8.79
C PHE A 171 -21.03 19.89 -9.62
N GLY A 172 -21.75 18.95 -10.20
CA GLY A 172 -22.95 19.24 -10.95
C GLY A 172 -24.00 19.98 -10.14
N GLU A 173 -24.32 19.48 -8.97
CA GLU A 173 -25.32 20.06 -8.05
C GLU A 173 -24.83 21.40 -7.45
N ARG A 174 -23.54 21.50 -7.11
CA ARG A 174 -22.96 22.72 -6.52
C ARG A 174 -23.00 23.92 -7.48
N PHE A 175 -22.74 23.67 -8.77
CA PHE A 175 -22.61 24.72 -9.76
C PHE A 175 -23.81 24.78 -10.74
N GLY A 176 -24.83 23.93 -10.54
CA GLY A 176 -26.01 23.88 -11.41
C GLY A 176 -25.69 23.53 -12.85
N SER A 177 -24.63 22.74 -13.12
CA SER A 177 -24.12 22.48 -14.45
C SER A 177 -23.99 20.99 -14.77
N SER A 178 -24.85 20.48 -15.64
CA SER A 178 -24.77 19.12 -16.16
C SER A 178 -23.48 18.88 -16.98
N ALA A 179 -23.00 19.91 -17.68
CA ALA A 179 -21.76 19.81 -18.44
C ALA A 179 -20.56 19.57 -17.49
N LEU A 180 -20.51 20.27 -16.35
CA LEU A 180 -19.45 20.08 -15.36
C LEU A 180 -19.52 18.68 -14.73
N LYS A 181 -20.71 18.16 -14.46
CA LYS A 181 -20.93 16.79 -13.96
C LYS A 181 -20.39 15.76 -14.96
N ILE A 182 -20.74 15.88 -16.24
CA ILE A 182 -20.29 14.96 -17.27
C ILE A 182 -18.77 15.08 -17.47
N GLY A 183 -18.24 16.30 -17.60
CA GLY A 183 -16.81 16.54 -17.76
C GLY A 183 -16.00 15.95 -16.59
N ALA A 184 -16.42 16.18 -15.35
CA ALA A 184 -15.79 15.61 -14.18
C ALA A 184 -15.85 14.06 -14.17
N SER A 185 -16.98 13.47 -14.60
CA SER A 185 -17.12 12.01 -14.70
C SER A 185 -16.12 11.42 -15.71
N VAL A 186 -16.00 12.05 -16.88
CA VAL A 186 -15.10 11.60 -17.95
C VAL A 186 -13.63 11.70 -17.49
N ILE A 187 -13.25 12.85 -16.93
CA ILE A 187 -11.88 13.06 -16.41
C ILE A 187 -11.54 12.02 -15.34
N ILE A 188 -12.40 11.86 -14.35
CA ILE A 188 -12.18 10.89 -13.26
C ILE A 188 -12.06 9.48 -13.84
N PHE A 189 -12.95 9.08 -14.74
CA PHE A 189 -12.92 7.75 -15.34
C PHE A 189 -11.59 7.50 -16.08
N ILE A 190 -11.16 8.44 -16.94
CA ILE A 190 -9.93 8.31 -17.72
C ILE A 190 -8.71 8.19 -16.79
N PHE A 191 -8.60 9.04 -15.77
CA PHE A 191 -7.41 9.07 -14.91
C PHE A 191 -7.40 7.98 -13.83
N LEU A 192 -8.55 7.40 -13.47
CA LEU A 192 -8.60 6.26 -12.57
C LEU A 192 -8.10 4.95 -13.21
N ILE A 193 -8.14 4.83 -14.55
CA ILE A 193 -7.63 3.63 -15.24
C ILE A 193 -6.12 3.43 -14.98
N PRO A 194 -5.23 4.38 -15.33
CA PRO A 194 -3.80 4.22 -15.07
C PRO A 194 -3.47 4.17 -13.57
N TYR A 195 -4.24 4.88 -12.73
CA TYR A 195 -4.09 4.79 -11.28
C TYR A 195 -4.36 3.36 -10.78
N THR A 196 -5.47 2.75 -11.17
CA THR A 196 -5.80 1.37 -10.80
C THR A 196 -4.79 0.38 -11.35
N ALA A 197 -4.34 0.55 -12.59
CA ALA A 197 -3.30 -0.27 -13.19
C ALA A 197 -1.98 -0.22 -12.39
N SER A 198 -1.61 0.95 -11.85
CA SER A 198 -0.41 1.08 -11.02
C SER A 198 -0.51 0.31 -9.70
N LEU A 199 -1.71 0.26 -9.08
CA LEU A 199 -1.95 -0.52 -7.86
C LEU A 199 -1.81 -2.02 -8.12
N TYR A 200 -2.45 -2.53 -9.17
CA TYR A 200 -2.33 -3.94 -9.56
C TYR A 200 -0.90 -4.32 -9.93
N ASN A 201 -0.18 -3.43 -10.63
CA ASN A 201 1.23 -3.67 -10.99
C ASN A 201 2.11 -3.82 -9.75
N GLY A 202 2.00 -2.91 -8.77
CA GLY A 202 2.76 -2.99 -7.52
C GLY A 202 2.49 -4.28 -6.75
N LEU A 203 1.21 -4.61 -6.58
CA LEU A 203 0.78 -5.77 -5.82
C LEU A 203 1.17 -7.09 -6.52
N SER A 204 0.98 -7.19 -7.85
CA SER A 204 1.31 -8.39 -8.61
C SER A 204 2.81 -8.68 -8.67
N ARG A 205 3.64 -7.63 -8.71
CA ARG A 205 5.11 -7.80 -8.60
C ARG A 205 5.51 -8.34 -7.24
N LEU A 206 4.87 -7.85 -6.16
CA LEU A 206 5.14 -8.34 -4.81
C LEU A 206 4.78 -9.83 -4.69
N PHE A 207 3.58 -10.22 -5.12
CA PHE A 207 3.15 -11.62 -5.06
C PHE A 207 3.93 -12.52 -6.02
N GLY A 208 4.24 -12.04 -7.21
CA GLY A 208 5.09 -12.77 -8.16
C GLY A 208 6.47 -13.09 -7.59
N MET A 209 7.10 -12.12 -6.90
CA MET A 209 8.38 -12.33 -6.20
C MET A 209 8.24 -13.24 -4.98
N ALA A 210 7.13 -13.15 -4.25
CA ALA A 210 6.92 -13.90 -3.02
C ALA A 210 6.63 -15.38 -3.28
N PHE A 211 5.80 -15.67 -4.26
CA PHE A 211 5.27 -17.02 -4.52
C PHE A 211 5.72 -17.62 -5.86
N ASN A 212 6.61 -16.93 -6.59
CA ASN A 212 7.08 -17.33 -7.92
C ASN A 212 5.94 -17.62 -8.92
N ILE A 213 4.86 -16.82 -8.83
CA ILE A 213 3.70 -16.92 -9.72
C ILE A 213 3.89 -15.93 -10.88
N ASP A 214 3.44 -16.31 -12.07
CA ASP A 214 3.46 -15.42 -13.24
C ASP A 214 2.70 -14.11 -12.97
N TYR A 215 3.28 -13.01 -13.42
CA TYR A 215 2.74 -11.66 -13.22
C TYR A 215 1.30 -11.50 -13.73
N SER A 216 1.00 -12.06 -14.90
CA SER A 216 -0.33 -11.96 -15.52
C SER A 216 -1.37 -12.74 -14.73
N VAL A 217 -1.01 -13.91 -14.20
CA VAL A 217 -1.87 -14.73 -13.34
C VAL A 217 -2.18 -13.96 -12.04
N CYS A 218 -1.17 -13.35 -11.43
CA CYS A 218 -1.37 -12.53 -10.23
C CYS A 218 -2.35 -11.38 -10.47
N ILE A 219 -2.22 -10.62 -11.58
CA ILE A 219 -3.14 -9.52 -11.89
C ILE A 219 -4.57 -10.02 -12.03
N ILE A 220 -4.78 -11.08 -12.83
CA ILE A 220 -6.13 -11.62 -13.07
C ILE A 220 -6.75 -12.11 -11.76
N LEU A 221 -6.00 -12.87 -10.98
CA LEU A 221 -6.46 -13.40 -9.69
C LEU A 221 -6.87 -12.28 -8.75
N MET A 222 -6.02 -11.26 -8.58
CA MET A 222 -6.29 -10.11 -7.72
C MET A 222 -7.50 -9.30 -8.20
N ALA A 223 -7.63 -9.08 -9.51
CA ALA A 223 -8.75 -8.37 -10.09
C ALA A 223 -10.08 -9.10 -9.86
N VAL A 224 -10.12 -10.42 -10.09
CA VAL A 224 -11.31 -11.25 -9.87
C VAL A 224 -11.69 -11.27 -8.39
N LEU A 225 -10.74 -11.51 -7.48
CA LEU A 225 -11.00 -11.54 -6.04
C LEU A 225 -11.52 -10.18 -5.54
N THR A 226 -10.92 -9.08 -6.00
CA THR A 226 -11.37 -7.73 -5.66
C THR A 226 -12.79 -7.47 -6.18
N ALA A 227 -13.06 -7.82 -7.44
CA ALA A 227 -14.39 -7.66 -8.04
C ALA A 227 -15.47 -8.41 -7.25
N ILE A 228 -15.21 -9.64 -6.82
CA ILE A 228 -16.18 -10.45 -6.07
C ILE A 228 -16.64 -9.73 -4.80
N TYR A 229 -15.74 -9.30 -3.93
CA TYR A 229 -16.15 -8.69 -2.66
C TYR A 229 -16.68 -7.26 -2.81
N VAL A 230 -16.19 -6.50 -3.80
CA VAL A 230 -16.67 -5.14 -4.08
C VAL A 230 -18.07 -5.17 -4.65
N ILE A 231 -18.33 -6.04 -5.65
CA ILE A 231 -19.69 -6.18 -6.25
C ILE A 231 -20.67 -6.69 -5.21
N ALA A 232 -20.27 -7.64 -4.37
CA ALA A 232 -21.14 -8.19 -3.34
C ALA A 232 -21.52 -7.16 -2.27
N GLY A 233 -20.58 -6.39 -1.75
CA GLY A 233 -20.78 -5.60 -0.53
C GLY A 233 -20.60 -4.08 -0.65
N GLY A 234 -20.22 -3.57 -1.82
CA GLY A 234 -20.05 -2.13 -2.08
C GLY A 234 -19.08 -1.44 -1.12
N TYR A 235 -19.35 -0.17 -0.83
CA TYR A 235 -18.51 0.67 0.03
C TYR A 235 -18.31 0.10 1.44
N MET A 236 -19.34 -0.48 2.04
CA MET A 236 -19.23 -1.00 3.40
C MET A 236 -18.27 -2.18 3.48
N ALA A 237 -18.28 -3.06 2.48
CA ALA A 237 -17.33 -4.17 2.41
C ALA A 237 -15.89 -3.67 2.28
N THR A 238 -15.64 -2.69 1.40
CA THR A 238 -14.30 -2.11 1.25
C THR A 238 -13.84 -1.44 2.53
N ALA A 239 -14.71 -0.67 3.19
CA ALA A 239 -14.36 0.04 4.42
C ALA A 239 -14.03 -0.91 5.60
N ILE A 240 -14.78 -2.03 5.74
CA ILE A 240 -14.48 -3.04 6.77
C ILE A 240 -13.18 -3.77 6.43
N ASN A 241 -12.97 -4.13 5.18
CA ASN A 241 -11.72 -4.74 4.73
C ASN A 241 -10.53 -3.80 4.95
N ASP A 242 -10.66 -2.51 4.61
CA ASP A 242 -9.66 -1.48 4.88
C ASP A 242 -9.34 -1.38 6.38
N PHE A 243 -10.34 -1.49 7.25
CA PHE A 243 -10.15 -1.49 8.70
C PHE A 243 -9.30 -2.68 9.16
N ILE A 244 -9.63 -3.89 8.71
CA ILE A 244 -8.87 -5.10 9.04
C ILE A 244 -7.44 -4.99 8.50
N GLN A 245 -7.29 -4.59 7.23
CA GLN A 245 -5.99 -4.42 6.59
C GLN A 245 -5.15 -3.34 7.28
N GLY A 246 -5.76 -2.24 7.71
CA GLY A 246 -5.08 -1.17 8.43
C GLY A 246 -4.47 -1.63 9.74
N ILE A 247 -5.16 -2.48 10.49
CA ILE A 247 -4.61 -3.08 11.70
C ILE A 247 -3.40 -3.97 11.35
N ILE A 248 -3.54 -4.85 10.36
CA ILE A 248 -2.45 -5.74 9.91
C ILE A 248 -1.26 -4.91 9.42
N MET A 249 -1.52 -3.85 8.67
CA MET A 249 -0.49 -2.95 8.13
C MET A 249 0.30 -2.25 9.23
N LEU A 250 -0.35 -1.73 10.28
CA LEU A 250 0.33 -1.08 11.40
C LEU A 250 1.28 -2.05 12.11
N PHE A 251 0.82 -3.27 12.41
CA PHE A 251 1.67 -4.29 13.00
C PHE A 251 2.81 -4.70 12.06
N GLY A 252 2.52 -4.87 10.78
CA GLY A 252 3.51 -5.23 9.76
C GLY A 252 4.63 -4.21 9.65
N ILE A 253 4.31 -2.92 9.60
CA ILE A 253 5.31 -1.84 9.52
C ILE A 253 6.22 -1.83 10.75
N VAL A 254 5.65 -1.90 11.96
CA VAL A 254 6.44 -1.94 13.19
C VAL A 254 7.37 -3.15 13.20
N THR A 255 6.89 -4.31 12.78
CA THR A 255 7.69 -5.54 12.70
C THR A 255 8.84 -5.40 11.69
N VAL A 256 8.57 -4.85 10.51
CA VAL A 256 9.58 -4.65 9.46
C VAL A 256 10.66 -3.68 9.94
N ILE A 257 10.28 -2.54 10.53
CA ILE A 257 11.22 -1.55 11.05
C ILE A 257 12.08 -2.19 12.15
N ALA A 258 11.47 -2.87 13.11
CA ALA A 258 12.19 -3.54 14.20
C ALA A 258 13.18 -4.61 13.66
N ALA A 259 12.74 -5.42 12.69
CA ALA A 259 13.57 -6.44 12.08
C ALA A 259 14.78 -5.85 11.32
N VAL A 260 14.56 -4.77 10.56
CA VAL A 260 15.64 -4.10 9.82
C VAL A 260 16.63 -3.45 10.78
N LEU A 261 16.16 -2.75 11.80
CA LEU A 261 17.04 -2.12 12.79
C LEU A 261 17.85 -3.17 13.58
N ASN A 262 17.21 -4.25 14.03
CA ASN A 262 17.90 -5.33 14.71
C ASN A 262 18.97 -5.99 13.83
N SER A 263 18.69 -6.17 12.53
CA SER A 263 19.66 -6.75 11.58
C SER A 263 20.89 -5.85 11.34
N LYS A 264 20.78 -4.58 11.68
CA LYS A 264 21.87 -3.58 11.54
C LYS A 264 22.52 -3.21 12.87
N GLY A 265 22.17 -3.87 13.98
CA GLY A 265 22.72 -3.58 15.30
C GLY A 265 22.05 -2.39 16.00
N GLY A 266 20.82 -2.05 15.61
CA GLY A 266 20.04 -0.95 16.19
C GLY A 266 20.04 0.32 15.36
N PHE A 267 19.30 1.32 15.84
CA PHE A 267 19.08 2.58 15.10
C PHE A 267 20.37 3.36 14.86
N MET A 268 21.24 3.50 15.89
CA MET A 268 22.49 4.25 15.76
C MET A 268 23.47 3.57 14.81
N ALA A 269 23.61 2.24 14.90
CA ALA A 269 24.47 1.50 13.98
C ALA A 269 23.96 1.55 12.53
N ALA A 270 22.64 1.56 12.34
CA ALA A 270 22.04 1.75 11.04
C ALA A 270 22.29 3.16 10.47
N LEU A 271 22.25 4.19 11.33
CA LEU A 271 22.56 5.56 10.96
C LEU A 271 24.04 5.74 10.61
N ASP A 272 24.95 5.15 11.39
CA ASP A 272 26.40 5.12 11.10
C ASP A 272 26.69 4.41 9.77
N GLY A 273 25.99 3.31 9.52
CA GLY A 273 26.06 2.60 8.23
C GLY A 273 25.59 3.46 7.06
N LEU A 274 24.53 4.24 7.27
CA LEU A 274 23.99 5.16 6.26
C LEU A 274 24.93 6.35 6.02
N ALA A 275 25.59 6.86 7.06
CA ALA A 275 26.59 7.92 6.95
C ALA A 275 27.83 7.51 6.15
N LYS A 276 28.15 6.20 6.15
CA LYS A 276 29.27 5.63 5.39
C LYS A 276 28.85 5.16 3.98
N ALA A 277 27.53 5.11 3.71
CA ALA A 277 27.03 4.72 2.40
C ALA A 277 27.33 5.80 1.37
N SER A 278 27.79 5.37 0.20
CA SER A 278 27.99 6.23 -0.97
C SER A 278 27.34 5.54 -2.17
N ASP A 279 26.70 6.34 -3.01
CA ASP A 279 26.19 5.89 -4.30
C ASP A 279 26.53 6.97 -5.33
N PRO A 280 27.54 6.75 -6.19
CA PRO A 280 27.94 7.71 -7.21
C PRO A 280 26.81 8.09 -8.19
N ALA A 281 25.78 7.23 -8.33
CA ALA A 281 24.61 7.54 -9.15
C ALA A 281 23.70 8.58 -8.50
N VAL A 282 23.83 8.83 -7.19
CA VAL A 282 23.03 9.80 -6.44
C VAL A 282 23.88 10.99 -6.01
N THR A 283 25.03 10.72 -5.34
CA THR A 283 25.93 11.74 -4.83
C THR A 283 27.27 11.15 -4.38
N ASP A 284 28.34 11.91 -4.55
CA ASP A 284 29.68 11.57 -4.07
C ASP A 284 29.98 12.18 -2.68
N THR A 285 29.03 12.94 -2.10
CA THR A 285 29.25 13.62 -0.81
C THR A 285 29.13 12.63 0.35
N PRO A 286 30.19 12.39 1.13
CA PRO A 286 30.14 11.49 2.28
C PRO A 286 29.14 11.97 3.35
N GLY A 287 28.41 11.03 3.95
CA GLY A 287 27.49 11.32 5.05
C GLY A 287 26.16 11.96 4.68
N ILE A 288 25.95 12.32 3.43
CA ILE A 288 24.75 13.06 2.97
C ILE A 288 23.46 12.24 3.18
N PHE A 289 23.51 10.90 3.07
CA PHE A 289 22.36 10.03 3.30
C PHE A 289 21.90 9.98 4.76
N ALA A 290 22.77 10.32 5.71
CA ALA A 290 22.44 10.47 7.11
C ALA A 290 22.06 11.90 7.49
N SER A 291 22.13 12.85 6.55
CA SER A 291 21.79 14.25 6.81
C SER A 291 20.28 14.49 6.84
N PHE A 292 19.88 15.54 7.57
CA PHE A 292 18.48 15.92 7.74
C PHE A 292 17.80 16.36 6.44
N PHE A 293 18.53 16.96 5.52
CA PHE A 293 18.01 17.46 4.24
C PHE A 293 18.30 16.53 3.05
N GLY A 294 19.25 15.61 3.18
CA GLY A 294 19.63 14.66 2.12
C GLY A 294 20.34 15.30 0.93
N PRO A 295 20.54 14.52 -0.14
CA PRO A 295 21.30 14.94 -1.31
C PRO A 295 20.60 15.98 -2.19
N ASP A 296 19.27 16.03 -2.19
CA ASP A 296 18.47 16.91 -3.05
C ASP A 296 17.24 17.44 -2.28
N PRO A 297 17.42 18.47 -1.41
CA PRO A 297 16.35 18.98 -0.57
C PRO A 297 15.19 19.60 -1.34
N LEU A 298 15.48 20.27 -2.45
CA LEU A 298 14.45 20.95 -3.23
C LEU A 298 13.51 19.95 -3.92
N ASN A 299 14.08 18.93 -4.55
CA ASN A 299 13.28 17.88 -5.17
C ASN A 299 12.49 17.07 -4.12
N LEU A 300 13.11 16.81 -2.96
CA LEU A 300 12.41 16.20 -1.83
C LEU A 300 11.21 17.04 -1.37
N LEU A 301 11.36 18.36 -1.27
CA LEU A 301 10.25 19.27 -0.95
C LEU A 301 9.12 19.17 -1.97
N PHE A 302 9.43 19.16 -3.27
CA PHE A 302 8.42 18.97 -4.30
C PHE A 302 7.73 17.62 -4.22
N VAL A 303 8.45 16.56 -3.91
CA VAL A 303 7.88 15.23 -3.66
C VAL A 303 6.91 15.28 -2.46
N VAL A 304 7.32 15.92 -1.36
CA VAL A 304 6.46 16.08 -0.17
C VAL A 304 5.17 16.84 -0.52
N ILE A 305 5.27 17.96 -1.22
CA ILE A 305 4.11 18.77 -1.61
C ILE A 305 3.21 17.97 -2.56
N LEU A 306 3.76 17.35 -3.58
CA LEU A 306 3.02 16.59 -4.58
C LEU A 306 2.26 15.41 -3.93
N THR A 307 2.93 14.62 -3.11
CA THR A 307 2.33 13.44 -2.48
C THR A 307 1.33 13.81 -1.40
N SER A 308 1.53 14.92 -0.70
CA SER A 308 0.65 15.38 0.37
C SER A 308 -0.61 16.09 -0.16
N LEU A 309 -0.46 17.10 -1.01
CA LEU A 309 -1.59 17.88 -1.51
C LEU A 309 -2.30 17.20 -2.68
N GLY A 310 -1.58 16.46 -3.52
CA GLY A 310 -2.15 15.77 -4.68
C GLY A 310 -3.22 14.75 -4.30
N THR A 311 -3.14 14.17 -3.11
CA THR A 311 -4.12 13.19 -2.63
C THR A 311 -5.45 13.81 -2.17
N TRP A 312 -5.51 15.11 -1.86
CA TRP A 312 -6.72 15.78 -1.40
C TRP A 312 -7.87 15.74 -2.39
N GLY A 313 -7.54 15.83 -3.69
CA GLY A 313 -8.51 15.83 -4.79
C GLY A 313 -8.88 14.44 -5.29
N LEU A 314 -8.30 13.36 -4.78
CA LEU A 314 -8.61 12.03 -5.24
C LEU A 314 -10.04 11.62 -4.87
N PRO A 315 -10.86 11.17 -5.83
CA PRO A 315 -12.27 10.84 -5.59
C PRO A 315 -12.47 9.81 -4.49
N GLN A 316 -11.63 8.80 -4.40
CA GLN A 316 -11.69 7.76 -3.38
C GLN A 316 -11.36 8.29 -1.97
N MET A 317 -10.57 9.35 -1.84
CA MET A 317 -10.27 9.99 -0.55
C MET A 317 -11.43 10.87 -0.10
N VAL A 318 -11.96 11.70 -1.01
CA VAL A 318 -13.10 12.58 -0.74
C VAL A 318 -14.35 11.78 -0.42
N GLN A 319 -14.56 10.63 -1.05
CA GLN A 319 -15.70 9.74 -0.79
C GLN A 319 -15.77 9.26 0.66
N LYS A 320 -14.64 9.12 1.34
CA LYS A 320 -14.62 8.74 2.78
C LYS A 320 -15.34 9.80 3.63
N PHE A 321 -15.20 11.09 3.28
CA PHE A 321 -15.92 12.17 3.96
C PHE A 321 -17.42 12.21 3.61
N TYR A 322 -17.83 11.75 2.40
CA TYR A 322 -19.24 11.61 2.06
C TYR A 322 -19.92 10.49 2.85
N ALA A 323 -19.20 9.40 3.09
CA ALA A 323 -19.73 8.19 3.70
C ALA A 323 -19.78 8.22 5.23
N ILE A 324 -19.01 9.10 5.89
CA ILE A 324 -18.96 9.18 7.35
C ILE A 324 -20.32 9.61 7.95
N LYS A 325 -20.67 9.05 9.11
CA LYS A 325 -22.00 9.16 9.71
C LYS A 325 -22.41 10.59 10.01
N ASP A 326 -21.59 11.36 10.73
CA ASP A 326 -21.90 12.69 11.22
C ASP A 326 -20.65 13.55 11.46
N GLU A 327 -20.86 14.85 11.79
CA GLU A 327 -19.77 15.78 12.07
C GLU A 327 -18.97 15.43 13.33
N LYS A 328 -19.60 14.82 14.34
CA LYS A 328 -18.90 14.40 15.57
C LYS A 328 -17.94 13.26 15.25
N SER A 329 -18.34 12.39 14.32
CA SER A 329 -17.48 11.31 13.82
C SER A 329 -16.28 11.83 13.05
N ILE A 330 -16.40 12.98 12.35
CA ILE A 330 -15.26 13.62 11.68
C ILE A 330 -14.22 14.07 12.71
N LYS A 331 -14.66 14.82 13.75
CA LYS A 331 -13.74 15.27 14.81
C LYS A 331 -13.01 14.10 15.49
N LYS A 332 -13.73 13.00 15.78
CA LYS A 332 -13.13 11.79 16.34
C LYS A 332 -12.17 11.13 15.34
N GLY A 333 -12.56 11.00 14.07
CA GLY A 333 -11.72 10.41 13.04
C GLY A 333 -10.45 11.22 12.74
N THR A 334 -10.47 12.53 12.93
CA THR A 334 -9.28 13.40 12.82
C THR A 334 -8.23 13.08 13.90
N ILE A 335 -8.67 12.65 15.09
CA ILE A 335 -7.78 12.33 16.21
C ILE A 335 -7.22 10.89 16.09
N ILE A 336 -8.03 9.98 15.55
CA ILE A 336 -7.66 8.58 15.32
C ILE A 336 -6.58 8.50 14.24
#